data_54645b79d80a81085a6f78bbb5b4bdb3
#
_entry.id   54645b79d80a81085a6f78bbb5b4bdb3
#
_cell.length_a   1.000
_cell.length_b   1.000
_cell.length_c   1.000
_cell.angle_alpha   90.00
_cell.angle_beta   90.00
_cell.angle_gamma   90.00
#
_symmetry.space_group_name_H-M   'P 1'
#
loop_
_entity.id
_entity.type
_entity.pdbx_description
1 polymer ?
#
loop_
_entity_poly.entity_id
_entity_poly.type
_entity_poly.pdbx_seq_one_letter_code
_entity_poly.pdbx_strand_id
1 'polypeptide(L)'
;MIAARRLQRNFADGLIAEEVADLWEPWMRQADQVLEDEGLVTLIQQELTRRVKKSKTRGRPGTPAEVVLRMLLLKHMRNYSFQELSREVRANLVYREFTRVGGSKTPDDKTMGRLARQLRPEVIQQVHDRIVAMAKKEKIVQGRRMRVDTTVVETNIHYPTDSSLLGDGVRVLTRTMKKIGSIAGNVGAKLRDRSRSVKLRMLEIARAARSKVPQSQEKLKQAYGTLLDNTKRVMGQAKRFSQEIAQGIKRSANILQQMALEGLRKEIDTMLPGVRQVVQQTKARIFGGDTRTEGKILSLFEPSTEVIRKGKAGKPNEFGKMVKVQEAENQIVIDYEVYPQRPTDSELLIPSLQAHQEKLGRTPHLVAADAGFFSAKNEKEAKEKGVKRVCIPNRSTKSADRKREQRKRWFRKGQKWRTGCEGRISLLKRRHGLHRSRYKGEEGMKRWVGLGVIADNLINIGRLKS
;
A
#
# COMPACT_ATOMS: atom_id res chain seq x y z
N MET A 1 -6.24 13.20 25.39
CA MET A 1 -5.83 11.94 26.07
C MET A 1 -6.21 10.76 25.20
N ILE A 2 -5.30 9.81 24.95
CA ILE A 2 -5.56 8.58 24.17
C ILE A 2 -5.47 7.41 25.14
N ALA A 3 -6.63 6.90 25.57
CA ALA A 3 -6.72 5.72 26.42
C ALA A 3 -6.47 4.43 25.60
N ALA A 4 -6.04 3.36 26.26
CA ALA A 4 -5.94 2.04 25.64
C ALA A 4 -7.34 1.56 25.23
N ARG A 5 -8.24 1.53 26.18
CA ARG A 5 -9.66 1.15 26.04
C ARG A 5 -10.56 2.29 26.50
N ARG A 6 -11.86 2.18 26.25
CA ARG A 6 -12.84 3.13 26.84
C ARG A 6 -12.83 3.00 28.36
N LEU A 7 -12.74 4.14 29.04
CA LEU A 7 -12.66 4.19 30.50
C LEU A 7 -13.99 3.80 31.20
N GLN A 8 -15.12 4.10 30.56
CA GLN A 8 -16.44 3.75 31.06
C GLN A 8 -17.32 3.21 29.94
N ARG A 9 -17.98 2.11 30.20
CA ARG A 9 -19.14 1.65 29.42
C ARG A 9 -20.35 2.40 29.92
N ASN A 10 -21.18 2.88 29.01
CA ASN A 10 -22.46 3.49 29.33
C ASN A 10 -23.59 2.45 29.22
N PHE A 11 -24.77 2.78 29.75
CA PHE A 11 -25.92 1.89 29.68
C PHE A 11 -26.26 1.46 28.21
N ALA A 12 -26.12 2.36 27.25
CA ALA A 12 -26.36 2.06 25.85
C ALA A 12 -25.38 0.98 25.29
N ASP A 13 -24.19 0.82 25.86
CA ASP A 13 -23.26 -0.24 25.41
C ASP A 13 -23.80 -1.65 25.78
N GLY A 14 -24.42 -1.78 26.97
CA GLY A 14 -25.06 -3.02 27.39
C GLY A 14 -26.25 -3.40 26.51
N LEU A 15 -27.13 -2.43 26.27
CA LEU A 15 -28.30 -2.63 25.40
C LEU A 15 -27.89 -3.01 23.98
N ILE A 16 -26.87 -2.35 23.40
CA ILE A 16 -26.36 -2.70 22.06
C ILE A 16 -25.78 -4.12 22.06
N ALA A 17 -24.99 -4.48 23.07
CA ALA A 17 -24.39 -5.82 23.14
C ALA A 17 -25.43 -6.93 23.22
N GLU A 18 -26.49 -6.72 24.01
CA GLU A 18 -27.62 -7.65 24.15
C GLU A 18 -28.40 -7.78 22.82
N GLU A 19 -28.80 -6.65 22.22
CA GLU A 19 -29.58 -6.60 20.97
C GLU A 19 -28.90 -7.30 19.80
N VAL A 20 -27.55 -7.27 19.71
CA VAL A 20 -26.80 -7.87 18.62
C VAL A 20 -26.22 -9.25 18.95
N ALA A 21 -26.58 -9.84 20.09
CA ALA A 21 -25.94 -11.04 20.59
C ALA A 21 -26.04 -12.23 19.60
N ASP A 22 -27.10 -12.36 18.87
CA ASP A 22 -27.36 -13.41 17.87
C ASP A 22 -26.98 -13.02 16.43
N LEU A 23 -26.69 -11.74 16.15
CA LEU A 23 -26.44 -11.21 14.81
C LEU A 23 -24.99 -11.30 14.35
N TRP A 24 -24.09 -11.75 15.19
CA TRP A 24 -22.68 -11.85 14.85
C TRP A 24 -22.41 -12.98 13.86
N GLU A 25 -21.65 -12.71 12.82
CA GLU A 25 -21.05 -13.76 12.02
C GLU A 25 -20.14 -14.64 12.91
N PRO A 26 -20.21 -15.99 12.87
CA PRO A 26 -19.45 -16.86 13.78
C PRO A 26 -17.96 -16.54 13.83
N TRP A 27 -17.32 -16.36 12.65
CA TRP A 27 -15.91 -15.98 12.57
C TRP A 27 -15.60 -14.62 13.22
N MET A 28 -16.57 -13.71 13.23
CA MET A 28 -16.38 -12.35 13.76
C MET A 28 -16.31 -12.37 15.29
N ARG A 29 -17.10 -13.24 15.94
CA ARG A 29 -17.00 -13.46 17.39
C ARG A 29 -15.63 -13.99 17.79
N GLN A 30 -15.10 -14.96 17.05
CA GLN A 30 -13.78 -15.52 17.32
C GLN A 30 -12.66 -14.49 17.05
N ALA A 31 -12.79 -13.67 15.99
CA ALA A 31 -11.87 -12.58 15.73
C ALA A 31 -11.92 -11.52 16.86
N ASP A 32 -13.11 -11.27 17.42
CA ASP A 32 -13.29 -10.37 18.55
C ASP A 32 -12.50 -10.82 19.79
N GLN A 33 -12.56 -12.12 20.13
CA GLN A 33 -11.78 -12.70 21.23
C GLN A 33 -10.27 -12.53 21.03
N VAL A 34 -9.76 -12.71 19.79
CA VAL A 34 -8.35 -12.45 19.48
C VAL A 34 -7.98 -10.99 19.73
N LEU A 35 -8.88 -10.06 19.37
CA LEU A 35 -8.67 -8.62 19.51
C LEU A 35 -8.83 -8.11 20.96
N GLU A 36 -9.25 -8.94 21.90
CA GLU A 36 -9.25 -8.62 23.33
C GLU A 36 -7.85 -8.65 23.96
N ASP A 37 -6.86 -9.17 23.26
CA ASP A 37 -5.49 -9.21 23.74
C ASP A 37 -4.95 -7.81 24.08
N GLU A 38 -4.56 -7.61 25.33
CA GLU A 38 -4.07 -6.33 25.83
C GLU A 38 -2.78 -5.86 25.16
N GLY A 39 -1.94 -6.80 24.71
CA GLY A 39 -0.70 -6.47 24.03
C GLY A 39 -0.94 -5.83 22.67
N LEU A 40 -1.97 -6.26 21.93
CA LEU A 40 -2.37 -5.62 20.66
C LEU A 40 -2.80 -4.17 20.89
N VAL A 41 -3.62 -3.93 21.90
CA VAL A 41 -4.12 -2.59 22.25
C VAL A 41 -3.00 -1.69 22.72
N THR A 42 -2.10 -2.22 23.55
CA THR A 42 -0.93 -1.50 24.08
C THR A 42 0.01 -1.04 22.97
N LEU A 43 0.31 -1.89 21.98
CA LEU A 43 1.13 -1.54 20.81
C LEU A 43 0.56 -0.30 20.08
N ILE A 44 -0.75 -0.30 19.83
CA ILE A 44 -1.42 0.81 19.17
C ILE A 44 -1.43 2.07 20.04
N GLN A 45 -1.70 1.95 21.34
CA GLN A 45 -1.68 3.09 22.25
C GLN A 45 -0.31 3.75 22.32
N GLN A 46 0.74 2.95 22.46
CA GLN A 46 2.12 3.45 22.52
C GLN A 46 2.47 4.23 21.26
N GLU A 47 2.10 3.71 20.08
CA GLU A 47 2.38 4.37 18.82
C GLU A 47 1.58 5.67 18.64
N LEU A 48 0.28 5.68 18.96
CA LEU A 48 -0.55 6.86 18.86
C LEU A 48 -0.12 7.99 19.83
N THR A 49 0.48 7.62 20.96
CA THR A 49 0.96 8.57 21.98
C THR A 49 2.45 8.92 21.84
N ARG A 50 3.17 8.30 20.90
CA ARG A 50 4.62 8.44 20.71
C ARG A 50 5.08 9.89 20.53
N ARG A 51 4.38 10.67 19.73
CA ARG A 51 4.73 12.07 19.44
C ARG A 51 4.48 13.01 20.62
N VAL A 52 3.47 12.72 21.44
CA VAL A 52 3.07 13.57 22.57
C VAL A 52 2.83 12.65 23.77
N LYS A 53 3.90 12.35 24.51
CA LYS A 53 3.84 11.43 25.67
C LYS A 53 2.80 11.81 26.71
N LYS A 54 2.59 13.12 26.96
CA LYS A 54 1.55 13.63 27.87
C LYS A 54 0.13 13.32 27.40
N SER A 55 -0.08 12.95 26.13
CA SER A 55 -1.41 12.59 25.62
C SER A 55 -1.96 11.28 26.19
N LYS A 56 -1.17 10.48 26.90
CA LYS A 56 -1.67 9.31 27.65
C LYS A 56 -2.58 9.71 28.80
N THR A 57 -2.26 10.80 29.51
CA THR A 57 -2.88 11.17 30.80
C THR A 57 -3.56 12.54 30.78
N ARG A 58 -3.22 13.41 29.82
CA ARG A 58 -3.70 14.80 29.79
C ARG A 58 -4.33 15.16 28.44
N GLY A 59 -5.28 16.10 28.48
CA GLY A 59 -5.96 16.65 27.32
C GLY A 59 -7.38 16.09 27.13
N ARG A 60 -8.09 16.62 26.12
CA ARG A 60 -9.44 16.15 25.77
C ARG A 60 -9.39 14.66 25.39
N PRO A 61 -10.36 13.86 25.86
CA PRO A 61 -10.46 12.46 25.44
C PRO A 61 -10.51 12.31 23.93
N GLY A 62 -9.58 11.52 23.38
CA GLY A 62 -9.52 11.17 21.98
C GLY A 62 -10.10 9.77 21.73
N THR A 63 -10.04 9.31 20.48
CA THR A 63 -10.46 7.95 20.14
C THR A 63 -9.54 6.94 20.83
N PRO A 64 -10.07 5.98 21.62
CA PRO A 64 -9.28 4.94 22.27
C PRO A 64 -8.49 4.08 21.26
N ALA A 65 -7.35 3.58 21.67
CA ALA A 65 -6.46 2.78 20.78
C ALA A 65 -7.15 1.50 20.28
N GLU A 66 -7.91 0.84 21.13
CA GLU A 66 -8.70 -0.34 20.76
C GLU A 66 -9.71 -0.03 19.65
N VAL A 67 -10.45 1.07 19.76
CA VAL A 67 -11.41 1.52 18.75
C VAL A 67 -10.69 1.78 17.41
N VAL A 68 -9.52 2.42 17.45
CA VAL A 68 -8.72 2.68 16.25
C VAL A 68 -8.30 1.38 15.56
N LEU A 69 -7.76 0.42 16.32
CA LEU A 69 -7.34 -0.88 15.80
C LEU A 69 -8.52 -1.60 15.15
N ARG A 70 -9.61 -1.78 15.88
CA ARG A 70 -10.79 -2.52 15.46
C ARG A 70 -11.48 -1.89 14.24
N MET A 71 -11.59 -0.57 14.19
CA MET A 71 -12.13 0.15 13.04
C MET A 71 -11.23 -0.02 11.79
N LEU A 72 -9.91 0.05 11.94
CA LEU A 72 -8.99 -0.15 10.82
C LEU A 72 -9.04 -1.59 10.29
N LEU A 73 -9.17 -2.57 11.17
CA LEU A 73 -9.32 -3.98 10.78
C LEU A 73 -10.67 -4.22 10.09
N LEU A 74 -11.77 -3.72 10.65
CA LEU A 74 -13.09 -3.80 10.02
C LEU A 74 -13.08 -3.18 8.62
N LYS A 75 -12.41 -2.02 8.47
CA LYS A 75 -12.22 -1.38 7.16
C LYS A 75 -11.61 -2.33 6.13
N HIS A 76 -10.59 -3.10 6.51
CA HIS A 76 -9.94 -4.05 5.60
C HIS A 76 -10.71 -5.37 5.47
N MET A 77 -11.38 -5.84 6.51
CA MET A 77 -12.25 -7.02 6.46
C MET A 77 -13.39 -6.83 5.44
N ARG A 78 -13.95 -5.62 5.35
CA ARG A 78 -15.06 -5.25 4.47
C ARG A 78 -14.63 -4.44 3.23
N ASN A 79 -13.34 -4.13 3.11
CA ASN A 79 -12.77 -3.31 2.02
C ASN A 79 -13.42 -1.92 1.89
N TYR A 80 -13.80 -1.31 2.99
CA TYR A 80 -14.42 0.02 3.02
C TYR A 80 -13.42 1.16 2.73
N SER A 81 -13.92 2.28 2.21
CA SER A 81 -13.26 3.58 2.35
C SER A 81 -13.39 4.09 3.79
N PHE A 82 -12.71 5.17 4.15
CA PHE A 82 -12.93 5.77 5.48
C PHE A 82 -14.33 6.36 5.65
N GLN A 83 -14.91 6.90 4.59
CA GLN A 83 -16.29 7.41 4.59
C GLN A 83 -17.31 6.28 4.81
N GLU A 84 -17.18 5.20 4.04
CA GLU A 84 -18.02 4.01 4.21
C GLU A 84 -17.85 3.42 5.60
N LEU A 85 -16.61 3.26 6.10
CA LEU A 85 -16.36 2.78 7.46
C LEU A 85 -17.13 3.59 8.50
N SER A 86 -17.00 4.93 8.48
CA SER A 86 -17.68 5.81 9.43
C SER A 86 -19.20 5.71 9.31
N ARG A 87 -19.73 5.60 8.09
CA ARG A 87 -21.16 5.42 7.83
C ARG A 87 -21.66 4.09 8.37
N GLU A 88 -20.99 2.99 8.01
CA GLU A 88 -21.41 1.63 8.38
C GLU A 88 -21.30 1.39 9.88
N VAL A 89 -20.22 1.82 10.54
CA VAL A 89 -20.11 1.74 12.01
C VAL A 89 -21.16 2.60 12.70
N ARG A 90 -21.58 3.73 12.09
CA ARG A 90 -22.64 4.56 12.66
C ARG A 90 -24.01 3.90 12.55
N ALA A 91 -24.28 3.19 11.45
CA ALA A 91 -25.59 2.63 11.12
C ALA A 91 -25.81 1.20 11.62
N ASN A 92 -24.74 0.41 11.82
CA ASN A 92 -24.83 -1.01 12.14
C ASN A 92 -24.40 -1.28 13.59
N LEU A 93 -25.32 -1.82 14.40
CA LEU A 93 -25.09 -2.10 15.82
C LEU A 93 -24.03 -3.18 16.04
N VAL A 94 -23.98 -4.23 15.21
CA VAL A 94 -22.91 -5.26 15.29
C VAL A 94 -21.54 -4.64 15.10
N TYR A 95 -21.40 -3.70 14.13
CA TYR A 95 -20.12 -3.02 13.90
C TYR A 95 -19.78 -2.05 15.01
N ARG A 96 -20.79 -1.43 15.65
CA ARG A 96 -20.57 -0.59 16.83
C ARG A 96 -20.01 -1.41 18.00
N GLU A 97 -20.59 -2.58 18.23
CA GLU A 97 -20.11 -3.49 19.29
C GLU A 97 -18.73 -4.06 18.95
N PHE A 98 -18.52 -4.60 17.75
CA PHE A 98 -17.23 -5.12 17.31
C PHE A 98 -16.11 -4.08 17.41
N THR A 99 -16.38 -2.82 17.05
CA THR A 99 -15.39 -1.74 17.10
C THR A 99 -15.22 -1.10 18.47
N ARG A 100 -16.01 -1.53 19.47
CA ARG A 100 -16.05 -0.93 20.81
C ARG A 100 -16.41 0.57 20.81
N VAL A 101 -17.06 1.04 19.74
CA VAL A 101 -17.66 2.39 19.71
C VAL A 101 -18.88 2.45 20.60
N GLY A 102 -19.67 1.37 20.67
CA GLY A 102 -20.86 1.26 21.49
C GLY A 102 -21.82 2.45 21.29
N GLY A 103 -22.37 3.00 22.35
CA GLY A 103 -23.23 4.19 22.35
C GLY A 103 -22.53 5.52 22.06
N SER A 104 -21.17 5.54 21.95
CA SER A 104 -20.41 6.77 21.76
C SER A 104 -20.47 7.31 20.33
N LYS A 105 -20.04 8.57 20.16
CA LYS A 105 -19.90 9.18 18.83
C LYS A 105 -18.89 8.41 17.98
N THR A 106 -19.30 7.96 16.81
CA THR A 106 -18.43 7.30 15.84
C THR A 106 -17.36 8.28 15.32
N PRO A 107 -16.07 7.90 15.30
CA PRO A 107 -15.02 8.70 14.69
C PRO A 107 -15.30 8.94 13.19
N ASP A 108 -15.07 10.17 12.74
CA ASP A 108 -15.25 10.53 11.33
C ASP A 108 -14.10 10.03 10.44
N ASP A 109 -14.32 10.12 9.13
CA ASP A 109 -13.37 9.67 8.10
C ASP A 109 -12.02 10.41 8.17
N LYS A 110 -12.03 11.71 8.46
CA LYS A 110 -10.81 12.54 8.58
C LYS A 110 -10.01 12.16 9.80
N THR A 111 -10.69 11.94 10.93
CA THR A 111 -10.07 11.47 12.17
C THR A 111 -9.45 10.09 11.99
N MET A 112 -10.20 9.12 11.44
CA MET A 112 -9.66 7.78 11.16
C MET A 112 -8.50 7.81 10.18
N GLY A 113 -8.59 8.60 9.10
CA GLY A 113 -7.50 8.78 8.16
C GLY A 113 -6.25 9.41 8.77
N ARG A 114 -6.39 10.33 9.73
CA ARG A 114 -5.28 10.93 10.49
C ARG A 114 -4.62 9.91 11.42
N LEU A 115 -5.42 9.17 12.19
CA LEU A 115 -4.92 8.15 13.12
C LEU A 115 -4.23 6.99 12.38
N ALA A 116 -4.78 6.53 11.26
CA ALA A 116 -4.16 5.51 10.43
C ALA A 116 -2.77 5.92 9.89
N ARG A 117 -2.56 7.21 9.59
CA ARG A 117 -1.24 7.73 9.16
C ARG A 117 -0.23 7.83 10.30
N GLN A 118 -0.66 7.86 11.55
CA GLN A 118 0.24 7.89 12.72
C GLN A 118 0.84 6.52 13.03
N LEU A 119 0.16 5.45 12.66
CA LEU A 119 0.66 4.09 12.86
C LEU A 119 1.78 3.80 11.87
N ARG A 120 2.97 3.48 12.37
CA ARG A 120 4.10 3.06 11.54
C ARG A 120 3.92 1.63 11.04
N PRO A 121 4.50 1.27 9.87
CA PRO A 121 4.47 -0.09 9.34
C PRO A 121 5.00 -1.14 10.32
N GLU A 122 6.04 -0.80 11.10
CA GLU A 122 6.67 -1.69 12.08
C GLU A 122 5.69 -2.09 13.18
N VAL A 123 4.82 -1.17 13.61
CA VAL A 123 3.79 -1.47 14.62
C VAL A 123 2.72 -2.39 14.03
N ILE A 124 2.34 -2.20 12.77
CA ILE A 124 1.42 -3.10 12.08
C ILE A 124 2.04 -4.50 11.95
N GLN A 125 3.36 -4.58 11.66
CA GLN A 125 4.08 -5.85 11.65
C GLN A 125 4.08 -6.52 13.02
N GLN A 126 4.33 -5.78 14.10
CA GLN A 126 4.26 -6.30 15.47
C GLN A 126 2.86 -6.82 15.84
N VAL A 127 1.80 -6.12 15.42
CA VAL A 127 0.41 -6.59 15.58
C VAL A 127 0.21 -7.92 14.83
N HIS A 128 0.68 -8.01 13.59
CA HIS A 128 0.63 -9.24 12.80
C HIS A 128 1.37 -10.39 13.49
N ASP A 129 2.61 -10.16 13.91
CA ASP A 129 3.46 -11.18 14.54
C ASP A 129 2.85 -11.70 15.85
N ARG A 130 2.22 -10.81 16.63
CA ARG A 130 1.50 -11.20 17.85
C ARG A 130 0.29 -12.09 17.54
N ILE A 131 -0.49 -11.78 16.51
CA ILE A 131 -1.63 -12.61 16.08
C ILE A 131 -1.14 -13.98 15.59
N VAL A 132 -0.04 -14.04 14.84
CA VAL A 132 0.59 -15.30 14.42
C VAL A 132 1.07 -16.11 15.63
N ALA A 133 1.68 -15.46 16.62
CA ALA A 133 2.11 -16.10 17.86
C ALA A 133 0.91 -16.69 18.66
N MET A 134 -0.22 -15.98 18.71
CA MET A 134 -1.46 -16.47 19.31
C MET A 134 -2.00 -17.68 18.55
N ALA A 135 -2.04 -17.63 17.22
CA ALA A 135 -2.45 -18.77 16.38
C ALA A 135 -1.53 -20.00 16.56
N LYS A 136 -0.22 -19.78 16.79
CA LYS A 136 0.72 -20.84 17.15
C LYS A 136 0.40 -21.44 18.51
N LYS A 137 0.19 -20.61 19.53
CA LYS A 137 -0.14 -21.04 20.91
C LYS A 137 -1.40 -21.90 20.92
N GLU A 138 -2.40 -21.56 20.13
CA GLU A 138 -3.65 -22.28 19.98
C GLU A 138 -3.57 -23.47 19.00
N LYS A 139 -2.37 -23.81 18.52
CA LYS A 139 -2.11 -24.91 17.58
C LYS A 139 -2.83 -24.80 16.22
N ILE A 140 -3.37 -23.64 15.90
CA ILE A 140 -3.95 -23.33 14.57
C ILE A 140 -2.86 -23.40 13.51
N VAL A 141 -1.65 -22.94 13.82
CA VAL A 141 -0.46 -23.05 12.99
C VAL A 141 0.61 -23.85 13.71
N GLN A 142 1.14 -24.87 13.06
CA GLN A 142 2.18 -25.75 13.63
C GLN A 142 3.53 -25.59 12.95
N GLY A 143 3.61 -24.91 11.82
CA GLY A 143 4.84 -24.67 11.06
C GLY A 143 5.43 -25.90 10.38
N ARG A 144 4.62 -26.94 10.10
CA ARG A 144 5.08 -28.14 9.39
C ARG A 144 5.26 -27.92 7.90
N ARG A 145 4.55 -26.95 7.34
CA ARG A 145 4.54 -26.65 5.91
C ARG A 145 4.67 -25.15 5.69
N MET A 146 5.37 -24.80 4.64
CA MET A 146 5.53 -23.42 4.21
C MET A 146 5.29 -23.33 2.70
N ARG A 147 4.49 -22.37 2.27
CA ARG A 147 4.41 -21.97 0.88
C ARG A 147 4.59 -20.48 0.77
N VAL A 148 5.22 -20.06 -0.30
CA VAL A 148 5.53 -18.64 -0.56
C VAL A 148 5.29 -18.32 -2.03
N ASP A 149 4.79 -17.13 -2.26
CA ASP A 149 4.56 -16.59 -3.59
C ASP A 149 4.68 -15.06 -3.56
N THR A 150 4.80 -14.44 -4.73
CA THR A 150 4.88 -13.00 -4.86
C THR A 150 3.71 -12.45 -5.68
N THR A 151 3.28 -11.27 -5.32
CA THR A 151 2.25 -10.56 -6.06
C THR A 151 2.59 -9.09 -6.20
N VAL A 152 1.88 -8.38 -7.07
CA VAL A 152 1.96 -6.92 -7.18
C VAL A 152 0.74 -6.32 -6.51
N VAL A 153 0.97 -5.37 -5.62
CA VAL A 153 -0.06 -4.46 -5.13
C VAL A 153 0.12 -3.13 -5.85
N GLU A 154 -0.90 -2.74 -6.62
CA GLU A 154 -0.83 -1.52 -7.41
C GLU A 154 -0.82 -0.27 -6.52
N THR A 155 -0.06 0.73 -6.93
CA THR A 155 -0.17 2.10 -6.38
C THR A 155 -1.39 2.79 -6.96
N ASN A 156 -1.94 3.76 -6.21
CA ASN A 156 -3.12 4.49 -6.66
C ASN A 156 -2.74 5.60 -7.64
N ILE A 157 -2.35 5.19 -8.82
CA ILE A 157 -2.02 6.08 -9.94
C ILE A 157 -2.95 5.81 -11.13
N HIS A 158 -3.14 6.82 -11.98
CA HIS A 158 -3.72 6.59 -13.31
C HIS A 158 -2.68 5.96 -14.23
N TYR A 159 -3.11 5.40 -15.37
CA TYR A 159 -2.17 4.80 -16.33
C TYR A 159 -1.12 5.85 -16.76
N PRO A 160 0.18 5.57 -16.53
CA PRO A 160 1.23 6.57 -16.71
C PRO A 160 1.55 6.76 -18.19
N THR A 161 1.19 7.91 -18.73
CA THR A 161 1.67 8.38 -20.04
C THR A 161 2.51 9.65 -19.83
N ASP A 162 3.51 9.88 -20.68
CA ASP A 162 4.34 11.08 -20.56
C ASP A 162 3.50 12.37 -20.62
N SER A 163 2.47 12.38 -21.48
CA SER A 163 1.54 13.53 -21.58
C SER A 163 0.74 13.75 -20.31
N SER A 164 0.27 12.68 -19.64
CA SER A 164 -0.47 12.81 -18.37
C SER A 164 0.43 13.28 -17.24
N LEU A 165 1.67 12.79 -17.18
CA LEU A 165 2.65 13.21 -16.17
C LEU A 165 3.05 14.69 -16.32
N LEU A 166 3.29 15.15 -17.55
CA LEU A 166 3.53 16.57 -17.85
C LEU A 166 2.32 17.44 -17.46
N GLY A 167 1.11 16.96 -17.80
CA GLY A 167 -0.14 17.62 -17.41
C GLY A 167 -0.33 17.73 -15.91
N ASP A 168 0.00 16.67 -15.16
CA ASP A 168 -0.03 16.67 -13.69
C ASP A 168 0.94 17.69 -13.10
N GLY A 169 2.17 17.74 -13.61
CA GLY A 169 3.17 18.72 -13.20
C GLY A 169 2.68 20.16 -13.41
N VAL A 170 2.17 20.46 -14.61
CA VAL A 170 1.61 21.78 -14.92
C VAL A 170 0.43 22.12 -14.01
N ARG A 171 -0.49 21.16 -13.79
CA ARG A 171 -1.67 21.34 -12.94
C ARG A 171 -1.30 21.67 -11.51
N VAL A 172 -0.35 20.96 -10.92
CA VAL A 172 0.07 21.18 -9.52
C VAL A 172 0.79 22.52 -9.41
N LEU A 173 1.80 22.77 -10.22
CA LEU A 173 2.56 24.03 -10.19
C LEU A 173 1.66 25.26 -10.40
N THR A 174 0.74 25.20 -11.38
CA THR A 174 -0.20 26.30 -11.64
C THR A 174 -1.14 26.53 -10.46
N ARG A 175 -1.67 25.45 -9.85
CA ARG A 175 -2.55 25.56 -8.67
C ARG A 175 -1.81 26.19 -7.48
N THR A 176 -0.57 25.76 -7.25
CA THR A 176 0.25 26.29 -6.15
C THR A 176 0.57 27.78 -6.37
N MET A 177 0.94 28.17 -7.60
CA MET A 177 1.16 29.58 -7.94
C MET A 177 -0.12 30.43 -7.79
N LYS A 178 -1.31 29.91 -8.15
CA LYS A 178 -2.60 30.58 -7.89
C LYS A 178 -2.82 30.87 -6.41
N LYS A 179 -2.54 29.87 -5.54
CA LYS A 179 -2.64 30.05 -4.09
C LYS A 179 -1.64 31.08 -3.56
N ILE A 180 -0.42 31.09 -4.08
CA ILE A 180 0.58 32.10 -3.73
C ILE A 180 0.07 33.50 -4.13
N GLY A 181 -0.46 33.66 -5.35
CA GLY A 181 -1.03 34.92 -5.82
C GLY A 181 -2.22 35.40 -4.97
N SER A 182 -3.07 34.48 -4.48
CA SER A 182 -4.20 34.84 -3.60
C SER A 182 -3.76 35.32 -2.21
N ILE A 183 -2.58 34.94 -1.74
CA ILE A 183 -2.03 35.36 -0.43
C ILE A 183 -1.18 36.62 -0.58
N ALA A 184 -0.25 36.64 -1.54
CA ALA A 184 0.72 37.74 -1.72
C ALA A 184 0.25 38.86 -2.65
N GLY A 185 -0.96 38.74 -3.23
CA GLY A 185 -1.47 39.69 -4.18
C GLY A 185 -0.70 39.73 -5.49
N ASN A 186 -0.78 40.86 -6.21
CA ASN A 186 -0.17 41.07 -7.53
C ASN A 186 1.28 41.58 -7.49
N VAL A 187 1.99 41.36 -6.39
CA VAL A 187 3.39 41.77 -6.23
C VAL A 187 4.31 40.78 -6.93
N GLY A 188 5.31 41.27 -7.66
CA GLY A 188 6.30 40.44 -8.37
C GLY A 188 5.74 39.79 -9.65
N ALA A 189 6.26 38.60 -9.97
CA ALA A 189 5.91 37.86 -11.18
C ALA A 189 4.42 37.53 -11.26
N LYS A 190 3.80 37.81 -12.40
CA LYS A 190 2.41 37.47 -12.68
C LYS A 190 2.29 36.05 -13.24
N LEU A 191 1.25 35.36 -12.81
CA LEU A 191 0.95 33.99 -13.31
C LEU A 191 0.32 34.09 -14.71
N ARG A 192 0.92 33.42 -15.68
CA ARG A 192 0.29 33.09 -16.96
C ARG A 192 -0.19 31.68 -16.96
N ASP A 193 -1.48 31.43 -16.77
CA ASP A 193 -2.08 30.09 -16.74
C ASP A 193 -2.09 29.45 -18.13
N ARG A 194 -1.40 28.34 -18.27
CA ARG A 194 -1.29 27.54 -19.51
C ARG A 194 -2.09 26.24 -19.47
N SER A 195 -2.90 26.04 -18.44
CA SER A 195 -3.63 24.76 -18.21
C SER A 195 -4.51 24.38 -19.39
N ARG A 196 -5.19 25.37 -20.03
CA ARG A 196 -6.04 25.13 -21.22
C ARG A 196 -5.23 24.63 -22.42
N SER A 197 -4.11 25.28 -22.71
CA SER A 197 -3.21 24.89 -23.81
C SER A 197 -2.64 23.48 -23.58
N VAL A 198 -2.19 23.17 -22.36
CA VAL A 198 -1.69 21.86 -21.98
C VAL A 198 -2.76 20.77 -22.18
N LYS A 199 -4.00 21.04 -21.72
CA LYS A 199 -5.12 20.10 -21.89
C LYS A 199 -5.41 19.82 -23.37
N LEU A 200 -5.38 20.84 -24.23
CA LEU A 200 -5.57 20.66 -25.67
C LEU A 200 -4.47 19.80 -26.29
N ARG A 201 -3.19 20.05 -25.94
CA ARG A 201 -2.06 19.22 -26.45
C ARG A 201 -2.17 17.77 -25.98
N MET A 202 -2.58 17.53 -24.73
CA MET A 202 -2.82 16.16 -24.24
C MET A 202 -3.90 15.43 -25.04
N LEU A 203 -4.98 16.10 -25.42
CA LEU A 203 -6.04 15.53 -26.25
C LEU A 203 -5.56 15.23 -27.69
N GLU A 204 -4.77 16.13 -28.27
CA GLU A 204 -4.14 15.90 -29.59
C GLU A 204 -3.20 14.68 -29.58
N ILE A 205 -2.34 14.60 -28.56
CA ILE A 205 -1.47 13.45 -28.33
C ILE A 205 -2.27 12.15 -28.23
N ALA A 206 -3.35 12.17 -27.43
CA ALA A 206 -4.18 10.99 -27.27
C ALA A 206 -4.89 10.55 -28.56
N ARG A 207 -5.29 11.51 -29.43
CA ARG A 207 -5.87 11.23 -30.75
C ARG A 207 -4.80 10.71 -31.72
N ALA A 208 -3.66 11.37 -31.82
CA ALA A 208 -2.58 10.99 -32.70
C ALA A 208 -2.01 9.59 -32.35
N ALA A 209 -1.90 9.25 -31.06
CA ALA A 209 -1.42 7.94 -30.60
C ALA A 209 -2.35 6.76 -30.95
N ARG A 210 -3.64 7.02 -31.22
CA ARG A 210 -4.62 5.98 -31.63
C ARG A 210 -4.70 5.82 -33.14
N SER A 211 -4.22 6.77 -33.88
CA SER A 211 -4.28 6.79 -35.35
C SER A 211 -3.18 5.89 -35.94
N LYS A 212 -3.53 5.11 -36.96
CA LYS A 212 -2.60 4.28 -37.73
C LYS A 212 -2.06 4.97 -38.99
N VAL A 213 -2.44 6.22 -39.23
CA VAL A 213 -2.02 7.00 -40.41
C VAL A 213 -0.55 7.41 -40.25
N PRO A 214 0.32 7.24 -41.25
CA PRO A 214 1.76 7.58 -41.14
C PRO A 214 2.06 9.01 -40.65
N GLN A 215 1.30 9.99 -41.14
CA GLN A 215 1.42 11.41 -40.72
C GLN A 215 1.08 11.65 -39.23
N SER A 216 0.44 10.71 -38.57
CA SER A 216 0.08 10.83 -37.15
C SER A 216 1.29 10.87 -36.22
N GLN A 217 2.41 10.24 -36.61
CA GLN A 217 3.63 10.27 -35.80
C GLN A 217 4.27 11.67 -35.79
N GLU A 218 4.22 12.38 -36.90
CA GLU A 218 4.74 13.75 -36.96
C GLU A 218 3.87 14.72 -36.14
N LYS A 219 2.55 14.62 -36.29
CA LYS A 219 1.59 15.36 -35.46
C LYS A 219 1.79 15.05 -33.96
N LEU A 220 2.07 13.81 -33.61
CA LEU A 220 2.39 13.39 -32.24
C LEU A 220 3.63 14.10 -31.72
N LYS A 221 4.74 14.10 -32.49
CA LYS A 221 5.99 14.79 -32.12
C LYS A 221 5.79 16.30 -31.95
N GLN A 222 5.08 16.94 -32.86
CA GLN A 222 4.75 18.38 -32.80
C GLN A 222 3.94 18.71 -31.55
N ALA A 223 2.89 17.92 -31.25
CA ALA A 223 2.07 18.12 -30.05
C ALA A 223 2.87 17.94 -28.75
N TYR A 224 3.78 16.93 -28.71
CA TYR A 224 4.70 16.76 -27.58
C TYR A 224 5.70 17.90 -27.46
N GLY A 225 6.24 18.42 -28.58
CA GLY A 225 7.11 19.60 -28.59
C GLY A 225 6.45 20.80 -27.91
N THR A 226 5.24 21.15 -28.35
CA THR A 226 4.45 22.23 -27.77
C THR A 226 4.11 21.99 -26.28
N LEU A 227 3.78 20.74 -25.92
CA LEU A 227 3.50 20.38 -24.52
C LEU A 227 4.73 20.57 -23.64
N LEU A 228 5.91 20.13 -24.10
CA LEU A 228 7.19 20.29 -23.41
C LEU A 228 7.53 21.76 -23.20
N ASP A 229 7.35 22.60 -24.21
CA ASP A 229 7.64 24.03 -24.13
C ASP A 229 6.69 24.75 -23.14
N ASN A 230 5.41 24.41 -23.18
CA ASN A 230 4.47 24.92 -22.17
C ASN A 230 4.86 24.49 -20.75
N THR A 231 5.27 23.23 -20.57
CA THR A 231 5.72 22.70 -19.27
C THR A 231 6.96 23.44 -18.78
N LYS A 232 7.98 23.65 -19.63
CA LYS A 232 9.19 24.39 -19.27
C LYS A 232 8.88 25.84 -18.87
N ARG A 233 7.98 26.51 -19.60
CA ARG A 233 7.54 27.88 -19.26
C ARG A 233 6.84 27.94 -17.91
N VAL A 234 5.99 26.93 -17.58
CA VAL A 234 5.35 26.85 -16.25
C VAL A 234 6.38 26.55 -15.16
N MET A 235 7.35 25.67 -15.41
CA MET A 235 8.45 25.42 -14.48
C MET A 235 9.28 26.69 -14.20
N GLY A 236 9.59 27.48 -15.25
CA GLY A 236 10.29 28.74 -15.11
C GLY A 236 9.51 29.77 -14.26
N GLN A 237 8.20 29.86 -14.48
CA GLN A 237 7.33 30.71 -13.63
C GLN A 237 7.33 30.21 -12.18
N ALA A 238 7.15 28.91 -11.94
CA ALA A 238 7.14 28.33 -10.60
C ALA A 238 8.46 28.58 -9.84
N LYS A 239 9.60 28.43 -10.55
CA LYS A 239 10.92 28.75 -9.98
C LYS A 239 11.01 30.24 -9.55
N ARG A 240 10.53 31.15 -10.40
CA ARG A 240 10.49 32.61 -10.06
C ARG A 240 9.61 32.86 -8.83
N PHE A 241 8.42 32.26 -8.76
CA PHE A 241 7.53 32.40 -7.59
C PHE A 241 8.21 31.90 -6.30
N SER A 242 8.91 30.75 -6.36
CA SER A 242 9.67 30.23 -5.22
C SER A 242 10.79 31.19 -4.80
N GLN A 243 11.55 31.72 -5.75
CA GLN A 243 12.62 32.68 -5.49
C GLN A 243 12.08 34.00 -4.90
N GLU A 244 10.98 34.54 -5.42
CA GLU A 244 10.36 35.78 -4.92
C GLU A 244 9.83 35.64 -3.48
N ILE A 245 9.37 34.45 -3.07
CA ILE A 245 9.03 34.18 -1.66
C ILE A 245 10.30 34.17 -0.82
N ALA A 246 11.36 33.47 -1.26
CA ALA A 246 12.62 33.39 -0.54
C ALA A 246 13.29 34.77 -0.37
N GLN A 247 13.15 35.68 -1.34
CA GLN A 247 13.67 37.05 -1.33
C GLN A 247 12.75 38.02 -0.59
N GLY A 248 11.61 37.61 -0.08
CA GLY A 248 10.65 38.45 0.61
C GLY A 248 9.86 39.42 -0.32
N ILE A 249 9.95 39.25 -1.65
CA ILE A 249 9.14 40.02 -2.64
C ILE A 249 7.68 39.64 -2.51
N LYS A 250 7.38 38.33 -2.54
CA LYS A 250 6.05 37.79 -2.24
C LYS A 250 5.95 37.46 -0.75
N ARG A 251 5.32 38.34 0.01
CA ARG A 251 5.18 38.24 1.48
C ARG A 251 3.77 38.60 1.94
N SER A 252 3.46 38.25 3.18
CA SER A 252 2.25 38.72 3.88
C SER A 252 2.64 39.22 5.26
N ALA A 253 1.96 40.26 5.72
CA ALA A 253 2.08 40.79 7.07
C ALA A 253 1.47 39.81 8.12
N ASN A 254 0.55 38.94 7.73
CA ASN A 254 -0.05 37.94 8.60
C ASN A 254 0.88 36.73 8.72
N ILE A 255 1.28 36.41 9.96
CA ILE A 255 2.20 35.31 10.27
C ILE A 255 1.70 33.96 9.73
N LEU A 256 0.40 33.65 9.87
CA LEU A 256 -0.17 32.38 9.37
C LEU A 256 -0.12 32.30 7.83
N GLN A 257 -0.39 33.43 7.15
CA GLN A 257 -0.27 33.52 5.69
C GLN A 257 1.18 33.41 5.24
N GLN A 258 2.11 34.01 5.98
CA GLN A 258 3.54 33.89 5.68
C GLN A 258 4.02 32.44 5.83
N MET A 259 3.61 31.74 6.88
CA MET A 259 3.86 30.30 7.03
C MET A 259 3.25 29.47 5.89
N ALA A 260 2.07 29.85 5.42
CA ALA A 260 1.42 29.21 4.28
C ALA A 260 2.22 29.45 2.97
N LEU A 261 2.76 30.66 2.74
CA LEU A 261 3.63 30.95 1.59
C LEU A 261 4.89 30.08 1.60
N GLU A 262 5.55 29.94 2.75
CA GLU A 262 6.71 29.06 2.90
C GLU A 262 6.36 27.56 2.65
N GLY A 263 5.19 27.12 3.08
CA GLY A 263 4.67 25.80 2.76
C GLY A 263 4.45 25.59 1.26
N LEU A 264 3.88 26.58 0.57
CA LEU A 264 3.66 26.56 -0.88
C LEU A 264 4.99 26.63 -1.67
N ARG A 265 5.98 27.39 -1.18
CA ARG A 265 7.34 27.39 -1.72
C ARG A 265 7.96 25.99 -1.69
N LYS A 266 7.91 25.35 -0.53
CA LYS A 266 8.39 23.95 -0.37
C LYS A 266 7.66 22.98 -1.30
N GLU A 267 6.34 23.16 -1.52
CA GLU A 267 5.57 22.35 -2.48
C GLU A 267 6.12 22.49 -3.91
N ILE A 268 6.43 23.73 -4.35
CA ILE A 268 7.06 23.98 -5.65
C ILE A 268 8.43 23.33 -5.74
N ASP A 269 9.31 23.59 -4.75
CA ASP A 269 10.69 23.10 -4.74
C ASP A 269 10.77 21.58 -4.74
N THR A 270 9.83 20.92 -4.06
CA THR A 270 9.70 19.45 -4.06
C THR A 270 9.21 18.92 -5.41
N MET A 271 8.30 19.62 -6.08
CA MET A 271 7.69 19.16 -7.33
C MET A 271 8.59 19.37 -8.56
N LEU A 272 9.36 20.47 -8.60
CA LEU A 272 10.17 20.85 -9.76
C LEU A 272 11.17 19.77 -10.24
N PRO A 273 11.92 19.08 -9.36
CA PRO A 273 12.84 18.00 -9.80
C PRO A 273 12.10 16.88 -10.51
N GLY A 274 10.96 16.42 -9.98
CA GLY A 274 10.14 15.38 -10.60
C GLY A 274 9.62 15.80 -11.98
N VAL A 275 9.10 17.01 -12.12
CA VAL A 275 8.64 17.53 -13.43
C VAL A 275 9.79 17.64 -14.42
N ARG A 276 10.99 18.05 -13.96
CA ARG A 276 12.20 18.09 -14.81
C ARG A 276 12.55 16.68 -15.31
N GLN A 277 12.52 15.68 -14.46
CA GLN A 277 12.76 14.30 -14.85
C GLN A 277 11.74 13.82 -15.89
N VAL A 278 10.45 14.13 -15.70
CA VAL A 278 9.41 13.81 -16.70
C VAL A 278 9.67 14.49 -18.04
N VAL A 279 10.12 15.74 -18.04
CA VAL A 279 10.53 16.45 -19.29
C VAL A 279 11.68 15.73 -19.97
N GLN A 280 12.69 15.29 -19.23
CA GLN A 280 13.87 14.59 -19.79
C GLN A 280 13.47 13.23 -20.38
N GLN A 281 12.74 12.39 -19.62
CA GLN A 281 12.30 11.08 -20.09
C GLN A 281 11.36 11.16 -21.30
N THR A 282 10.49 12.20 -21.34
CA THR A 282 9.60 12.44 -22.49
C THR A 282 10.41 12.77 -23.73
N LYS A 283 11.42 13.65 -23.60
CA LYS A 283 12.31 13.98 -24.72
C LYS A 283 13.05 12.77 -25.24
N ALA A 284 13.70 12.02 -24.34
CA ALA A 284 14.45 10.83 -24.70
C ALA A 284 13.57 9.81 -25.45
N ARG A 285 12.34 9.60 -24.94
CA ARG A 285 11.41 8.63 -25.54
C ARG A 285 10.85 9.11 -26.88
N ILE A 286 10.34 10.33 -26.97
CA ILE A 286 9.57 10.79 -28.15
C ILE A 286 10.48 11.18 -29.31
N PHE A 287 11.61 11.81 -29.01
CA PHE A 287 12.53 12.32 -30.03
C PHE A 287 13.78 11.46 -30.19
N GLY A 288 14.22 10.77 -29.12
CA GLY A 288 15.39 9.89 -29.14
C GLY A 288 15.07 8.38 -29.25
N GLY A 289 13.79 7.98 -29.17
CA GLY A 289 13.40 6.56 -29.21
C GLY A 289 13.78 5.74 -27.97
N ASP A 290 14.40 6.35 -26.96
CA ASP A 290 14.82 5.66 -25.72
C ASP A 290 13.63 5.44 -24.78
N THR A 291 13.29 4.17 -24.56
CA THR A 291 12.23 3.73 -23.65
C THR A 291 12.75 3.35 -22.26
N ARG A 292 14.08 3.32 -22.05
CA ARG A 292 14.74 2.81 -20.85
C ARG A 292 15.49 3.88 -20.07
N THR A 293 15.09 5.13 -20.22
CA THR A 293 15.70 6.27 -19.51
C THR A 293 15.86 5.96 -18.03
N GLU A 294 17.05 6.16 -17.49
CA GLU A 294 17.36 5.99 -16.07
C GLU A 294 16.54 6.95 -15.19
N GLY A 295 16.16 6.51 -13.98
CA GLY A 295 15.35 7.31 -13.07
C GLY A 295 13.94 7.61 -13.56
N LYS A 296 13.38 6.79 -14.46
CA LYS A 296 12.05 7.00 -15.02
C LYS A 296 10.95 7.08 -13.96
N ILE A 297 10.23 8.19 -13.95
CA ILE A 297 9.09 8.43 -13.06
C ILE A 297 7.79 7.98 -13.74
N LEU A 298 6.95 7.24 -12.99
CA LEU A 298 5.63 6.79 -13.42
C LEU A 298 4.50 7.59 -12.79
N SER A 299 4.78 8.30 -11.71
CA SER A 299 3.86 9.23 -11.06
C SER A 299 4.65 10.27 -10.29
N LEU A 300 4.25 11.53 -10.42
CA LEU A 300 4.78 12.63 -9.60
C LEU A 300 4.33 12.55 -8.14
N PHE A 301 3.25 11.81 -7.86
CA PHE A 301 2.66 11.67 -6.51
C PHE A 301 3.09 10.40 -5.81
N GLU A 302 3.53 9.39 -6.57
CA GLU A 302 4.00 8.09 -6.12
C GLU A 302 5.30 7.74 -6.88
N PRO A 303 6.40 8.47 -6.66
CA PRO A 303 7.62 8.34 -7.45
C PRO A 303 8.30 6.97 -7.30
N SER A 304 8.05 6.28 -6.19
CA SER A 304 8.57 4.93 -5.93
C SER A 304 7.83 3.80 -6.67
N THR A 305 6.80 4.12 -7.47
CA THR A 305 6.06 3.13 -8.27
C THR A 305 6.96 2.47 -9.31
N GLU A 306 6.89 1.13 -9.39
CA GLU A 306 7.62 0.34 -10.37
C GLU A 306 6.73 -0.22 -11.47
N VAL A 307 7.32 -0.48 -12.66
CA VAL A 307 6.69 -1.30 -13.71
C VAL A 307 7.07 -2.74 -13.49
N ILE A 308 6.09 -3.59 -13.21
CA ILE A 308 6.32 -5.02 -13.02
C ILE A 308 5.67 -5.78 -14.17
N ARG A 309 6.51 -6.44 -14.99
CA ARG A 309 6.06 -7.27 -16.10
C ARG A 309 5.85 -8.70 -15.62
N LYS A 310 4.64 -9.22 -15.75
CA LYS A 310 4.26 -10.59 -15.33
C LYS A 310 3.89 -11.52 -16.48
N GLY A 311 4.09 -11.11 -17.74
CA GLY A 311 3.81 -11.95 -18.91
C GLY A 311 2.35 -12.36 -19.11
N LYS A 312 1.40 -11.69 -18.43
CA LYS A 312 -0.04 -11.95 -18.60
C LYS A 312 -0.53 -11.32 -19.90
N ALA A 313 -1.20 -12.09 -20.75
CA ALA A 313 -1.71 -11.65 -22.05
C ALA A 313 -2.63 -10.41 -21.95
N GLY A 314 -3.53 -10.36 -20.96
CA GLY A 314 -4.49 -9.25 -20.82
C GLY A 314 -3.96 -8.01 -20.08
N LYS A 315 -2.86 -8.13 -19.31
CA LYS A 315 -2.29 -7.03 -18.53
C LYS A 315 -0.78 -7.22 -18.39
N PRO A 316 0.00 -6.86 -19.41
CA PRO A 316 1.44 -7.14 -19.45
C PRO A 316 2.24 -6.34 -18.39
N ASN A 317 1.76 -5.15 -18.01
CA ASN A 317 2.42 -4.27 -17.04
C ASN A 317 1.49 -4.00 -15.86
N GLU A 318 2.00 -4.20 -14.65
CA GLU A 318 1.37 -3.78 -13.39
C GLU A 318 2.24 -2.66 -12.79
N PHE A 319 1.60 -1.61 -12.24
CA PHE A 319 2.27 -0.44 -11.67
C PHE A 319 2.09 -0.44 -10.15
N GLY A 320 3.13 -0.79 -9.43
CA GLY A 320 3.02 -0.93 -7.98
C GLY A 320 4.29 -1.41 -7.31
N LYS A 321 4.12 -2.14 -6.22
CA LYS A 321 5.21 -2.77 -5.47
C LYS A 321 5.04 -4.28 -5.43
N MET A 322 6.17 -4.98 -5.47
CA MET A 322 6.18 -6.42 -5.24
C MET A 322 5.93 -6.71 -3.76
N VAL A 323 5.08 -7.66 -3.51
CA VAL A 323 4.73 -8.13 -2.17
C VAL A 323 4.92 -9.63 -2.10
N LYS A 324 5.72 -10.09 -1.15
CA LYS A 324 5.83 -11.49 -0.76
C LYS A 324 4.67 -11.83 0.19
N VAL A 325 4.07 -12.99 0.00
CA VAL A 325 3.07 -13.58 0.89
C VAL A 325 3.53 -15.00 1.23
N GLN A 326 3.69 -15.27 2.50
CA GLN A 326 4.15 -16.56 3.00
C GLN A 326 3.12 -17.15 3.94
N GLU A 327 2.67 -18.34 3.63
CA GLU A 327 1.66 -19.06 4.40
C GLU A 327 2.22 -20.32 5.06
N ALA A 328 1.65 -20.68 6.18
CA ALA A 328 1.77 -22.01 6.79
C ALA A 328 0.49 -22.84 6.55
N GLU A 329 0.17 -23.73 7.49
CA GLU A 329 -1.07 -24.50 7.48
C GLU A 329 -2.28 -23.59 7.69
N ASN A 330 -3.46 -24.14 7.38
CA ASN A 330 -4.74 -23.52 7.67
C ASN A 330 -4.94 -22.11 7.08
N GLN A 331 -4.20 -21.83 5.99
CA GLN A 331 -4.32 -20.58 5.25
C GLN A 331 -3.94 -19.33 6.07
N ILE A 332 -3.09 -19.49 7.06
CA ILE A 332 -2.58 -18.37 7.86
C ILE A 332 -1.32 -17.82 7.19
N VAL A 333 -1.36 -16.55 6.86
CA VAL A 333 -0.20 -15.78 6.39
C VAL A 333 0.69 -15.49 7.60
N ILE A 334 1.84 -16.16 7.65
CA ILE A 334 2.79 -16.03 8.77
C ILE A 334 3.80 -14.93 8.56
N ASP A 335 4.02 -14.52 7.30
CA ASP A 335 4.91 -13.44 6.96
C ASP A 335 4.51 -12.78 5.65
N TYR A 336 4.74 -11.48 5.56
CA TYR A 336 4.56 -10.68 4.36
C TYR A 336 5.63 -9.60 4.30
N GLU A 337 6.00 -9.19 3.09
CA GLU A 337 6.98 -8.13 2.90
C GLU A 337 6.65 -7.31 1.65
N VAL A 338 6.79 -5.99 1.75
CA VAL A 338 6.63 -5.04 0.65
C VAL A 338 8.02 -4.55 0.27
N TYR A 339 8.48 -4.89 -0.92
CA TYR A 339 9.83 -4.56 -1.37
C TYR A 339 9.91 -3.15 -1.96
N PRO A 340 10.89 -2.33 -1.53
CA PRO A 340 11.13 -1.02 -2.13
C PRO A 340 11.60 -1.13 -3.58
N GLN A 341 12.37 -2.18 -3.91
CA GLN A 341 12.79 -2.57 -5.24
C GLN A 341 12.51 -4.05 -5.46
N ARG A 342 12.09 -4.42 -6.66
CA ARG A 342 11.75 -5.79 -6.99
C ARG A 342 12.96 -6.72 -6.89
N PRO A 343 13.02 -7.65 -5.92
CA PRO A 343 14.00 -8.73 -5.90
C PRO A 343 13.64 -9.80 -6.93
N THR A 344 14.58 -10.70 -7.21
CA THR A 344 14.26 -11.94 -7.94
C THR A 344 13.59 -12.93 -7.00
N ASP A 345 12.64 -13.72 -7.49
CA ASP A 345 11.91 -14.67 -6.64
C ASP A 345 12.86 -15.71 -6.00
N SER A 346 13.97 -16.05 -6.69
CA SER A 346 14.98 -16.97 -6.16
C SER A 346 15.71 -16.42 -4.93
N GLU A 347 15.88 -15.11 -4.79
CA GLU A 347 16.50 -14.49 -3.61
C GLU A 347 15.63 -14.58 -2.37
N LEU A 348 14.33 -14.83 -2.53
CA LEU A 348 13.36 -14.77 -1.44
C LEU A 348 13.19 -16.09 -0.66
N LEU A 349 13.64 -17.23 -1.19
CA LEU A 349 13.38 -18.52 -0.56
C LEU A 349 14.04 -18.67 0.80
N ILE A 350 15.32 -18.37 0.89
CA ILE A 350 16.11 -18.56 2.12
C ILE A 350 15.70 -17.57 3.21
N PRO A 351 15.54 -16.26 2.91
CA PRO A 351 14.95 -15.33 3.89
C PRO A 351 13.56 -15.76 4.38
N SER A 352 12.73 -16.33 3.50
CA SER A 352 11.42 -16.84 3.92
C SER A 352 11.53 -18.04 4.88
N LEU A 353 12.51 -18.93 4.67
CA LEU A 353 12.78 -20.03 5.61
C LEU A 353 13.24 -19.52 6.97
N GLN A 354 14.09 -18.50 7.00
CA GLN A 354 14.55 -17.85 8.24
C GLN A 354 13.38 -17.23 8.99
N ALA A 355 12.55 -16.42 8.31
CA ALA A 355 11.34 -15.84 8.90
C ALA A 355 10.38 -16.90 9.45
N HIS A 356 10.25 -18.05 8.77
CA HIS A 356 9.45 -19.18 9.25
C HIS A 356 10.01 -19.75 10.55
N GLN A 357 11.33 -19.97 10.63
CA GLN A 357 11.98 -20.49 11.83
C GLN A 357 11.86 -19.51 13.01
N GLU A 358 12.09 -18.23 12.77
CA GLU A 358 11.98 -17.18 13.80
C GLU A 358 10.58 -17.11 14.39
N LYS A 359 9.55 -17.06 13.54
CA LYS A 359 8.15 -16.89 13.98
C LYS A 359 7.56 -18.17 14.58
N LEU A 360 7.86 -19.34 13.99
CA LEU A 360 7.23 -20.59 14.40
C LEU A 360 8.17 -21.51 15.22
N GLY A 361 9.45 -21.16 15.37
CA GLY A 361 10.41 -21.89 16.18
C GLY A 361 10.77 -23.27 15.62
N ARG A 362 10.54 -23.50 14.31
CA ARG A 362 10.85 -24.78 13.66
C ARG A 362 11.06 -24.64 12.16
N THR A 363 11.87 -25.56 11.59
CA THR A 363 12.00 -25.73 10.15
C THR A 363 10.79 -26.47 9.57
N PRO A 364 10.21 -26.02 8.45
CA PRO A 364 9.11 -26.73 7.81
C PRO A 364 9.59 -28.05 7.18
N HIS A 365 8.78 -29.09 7.29
CA HIS A 365 9.05 -30.36 6.60
C HIS A 365 8.90 -30.25 5.08
N LEU A 366 7.96 -29.40 4.64
CA LEU A 366 7.65 -29.16 3.23
C LEU A 366 7.70 -27.66 2.95
N VAL A 367 8.49 -27.29 1.96
CA VAL A 367 8.49 -25.98 1.35
C VAL A 367 7.98 -26.09 -0.07
N ALA A 368 7.02 -25.25 -0.44
CA ALA A 368 6.45 -25.20 -1.78
C ALA A 368 6.43 -23.77 -2.33
N ALA A 369 6.98 -23.60 -3.52
CA ALA A 369 6.98 -22.33 -4.23
C ALA A 369 6.86 -22.57 -5.74
N ASP A 370 6.73 -21.49 -6.53
CA ASP A 370 6.69 -21.61 -7.97
C ASP A 370 8.10 -21.81 -8.57
N ALA A 371 8.17 -21.98 -9.90
CA ALA A 371 9.43 -22.21 -10.61
C ALA A 371 10.41 -21.04 -10.51
N GLY A 372 9.93 -19.78 -10.30
CA GLY A 372 10.77 -18.61 -10.17
C GLY A 372 11.67 -18.62 -8.93
N PHE A 373 11.27 -19.36 -7.91
CA PHE A 373 12.07 -19.56 -6.67
C PHE A 373 13.16 -20.60 -6.81
N PHE A 374 13.19 -21.35 -7.93
CA PHE A 374 14.16 -22.43 -8.09
C PHE A 374 15.56 -21.90 -8.37
N SER A 375 16.52 -22.37 -7.58
CA SER A 375 17.93 -22.47 -7.92
C SER A 375 18.51 -23.73 -7.25
N ALA A 376 19.55 -24.31 -7.85
CA ALA A 376 20.23 -25.48 -7.26
C ALA A 376 20.80 -25.15 -5.87
N LYS A 377 21.34 -23.90 -5.73
CA LYS A 377 21.82 -23.36 -4.46
C LYS A 377 20.71 -23.32 -3.40
N ASN A 378 19.56 -22.76 -3.76
CA ASN A 378 18.41 -22.64 -2.82
C ASN A 378 17.90 -24.01 -2.37
N GLU A 379 17.82 -24.98 -3.29
CA GLU A 379 17.37 -26.32 -2.93
C GLU A 379 18.34 -27.01 -1.96
N LYS A 380 19.66 -26.88 -2.19
CA LYS A 380 20.73 -27.42 -1.34
C LYS A 380 20.66 -26.74 0.05
N GLU A 381 20.67 -25.43 0.09
CA GLU A 381 20.65 -24.67 1.35
C GLU A 381 19.36 -24.91 2.16
N ALA A 382 18.21 -25.03 1.51
CA ALA A 382 16.97 -25.39 2.20
C ALA A 382 17.04 -26.79 2.85
N LYS A 383 17.67 -27.77 2.18
CA LYS A 383 17.89 -29.12 2.74
C LYS A 383 18.89 -29.07 3.90
N GLU A 384 19.97 -28.31 3.79
CA GLU A 384 20.96 -28.11 4.87
C GLU A 384 20.32 -27.47 6.12
N LYS A 385 19.35 -26.58 5.94
CA LYS A 385 18.54 -26.01 7.03
C LYS A 385 17.49 -26.99 7.59
N GLY A 386 17.47 -28.24 7.14
CA GLY A 386 16.61 -29.30 7.67
C GLY A 386 15.25 -29.45 6.96
N VAL A 387 15.01 -28.81 5.84
CA VAL A 387 13.78 -29.04 5.05
C VAL A 387 13.82 -30.41 4.40
N LYS A 388 12.88 -31.29 4.78
CA LYS A 388 12.85 -32.67 4.23
C LYS A 388 12.37 -32.74 2.78
N ARG A 389 11.48 -31.84 2.35
CA ARG A 389 10.85 -31.83 1.03
C ARG A 389 10.81 -30.43 0.44
N VAL A 390 11.63 -30.18 -0.59
CA VAL A 390 11.63 -28.93 -1.34
C VAL A 390 10.84 -29.15 -2.63
N CYS A 391 9.65 -28.56 -2.70
CA CYS A 391 8.69 -28.71 -3.79
C CYS A 391 8.65 -27.48 -4.67
N ILE A 392 9.76 -27.22 -5.39
CA ILE A 392 9.92 -26.12 -6.32
C ILE A 392 10.21 -26.69 -7.70
N PRO A 393 9.35 -26.49 -8.73
CA PRO A 393 9.55 -27.09 -10.04
C PRO A 393 10.73 -26.43 -10.76
N ASN A 394 11.55 -27.26 -11.39
CA ASN A 394 12.52 -26.82 -12.41
C ASN A 394 11.98 -27.19 -13.79
N ARG A 395 11.38 -26.24 -14.49
CA ARG A 395 10.76 -26.46 -15.80
C ARG A 395 11.77 -26.66 -16.93
N SER A 396 12.97 -26.09 -16.80
CA SER A 396 14.05 -26.15 -17.81
C SER A 396 15.01 -27.33 -17.62
N THR A 397 14.76 -28.21 -16.62
CA THR A 397 15.68 -29.30 -16.33
C THR A 397 15.77 -30.35 -17.44
N LYS A 398 17.00 -30.70 -17.84
CA LYS A 398 17.30 -31.84 -18.72
C LYS A 398 17.51 -33.14 -17.91
N SER A 399 17.81 -33.06 -16.61
CA SER A 399 18.10 -34.21 -15.74
C SER A 399 16.91 -35.17 -15.63
N ALA A 400 17.15 -36.45 -15.95
CA ALA A 400 16.16 -37.51 -15.85
C ALA A 400 15.73 -37.76 -14.38
N ASP A 401 16.69 -37.65 -13.44
CA ASP A 401 16.42 -37.79 -12.01
C ASP A 401 15.53 -36.68 -11.49
N ARG A 402 15.78 -35.45 -11.88
CA ARG A 402 14.91 -34.32 -11.50
C ARG A 402 13.51 -34.46 -12.08
N LYS A 403 13.40 -34.93 -13.32
CA LYS A 403 12.09 -35.22 -13.94
C LYS A 403 11.35 -36.34 -13.18
N ARG A 404 12.05 -37.40 -12.79
CA ARG A 404 11.48 -38.50 -11.95
C ARG A 404 11.02 -37.97 -10.61
N GLU A 405 11.85 -37.14 -9.92
CA GLU A 405 11.51 -36.53 -8.64
C GLU A 405 10.23 -35.70 -8.71
N GLN A 406 10.10 -34.86 -9.73
CA GLN A 406 8.94 -34.00 -9.93
C GLN A 406 7.65 -34.80 -10.25
N ARG A 407 7.77 -36.04 -10.73
CA ARG A 407 6.64 -36.98 -10.98
C ARG A 407 6.16 -37.70 -9.73
N LYS A 408 6.94 -37.75 -8.67
CA LYS A 408 6.57 -38.42 -7.42
C LYS A 408 5.28 -37.87 -6.81
N ARG A 409 4.49 -38.74 -6.19
CA ARG A 409 3.18 -38.36 -5.61
C ARG A 409 3.28 -37.22 -4.60
N TRP A 410 4.32 -37.22 -3.76
CA TRP A 410 4.51 -36.17 -2.76
C TRP A 410 4.79 -34.79 -3.42
N PHE A 411 5.58 -34.76 -4.49
CA PHE A 411 5.90 -33.53 -5.21
C PHE A 411 4.65 -32.95 -5.86
N ARG A 412 3.85 -33.77 -6.55
CA ARG A 412 2.57 -33.37 -7.16
C ARG A 412 1.57 -32.86 -6.10
N LYS A 413 1.46 -33.54 -4.95
CA LYS A 413 0.65 -33.08 -3.82
C LYS A 413 1.15 -31.74 -3.27
N GLY A 414 2.48 -31.56 -3.15
CA GLY A 414 3.09 -30.29 -2.73
C GLY A 414 2.77 -29.15 -3.71
N GLN A 415 2.85 -29.40 -5.03
CA GLN A 415 2.48 -28.40 -6.03
C GLN A 415 0.98 -28.07 -6.01
N LYS A 416 0.11 -29.07 -5.85
CA LYS A 416 -1.32 -28.85 -5.65
C LYS A 416 -1.60 -28.00 -4.39
N TRP A 417 -0.86 -28.21 -3.31
CA TRP A 417 -0.98 -27.39 -2.11
C TRP A 417 -0.45 -25.96 -2.34
N ARG A 418 0.63 -25.78 -3.14
CA ARG A 418 1.15 -24.47 -3.51
C ARG A 418 0.10 -23.60 -4.21
N THR A 419 -0.71 -24.18 -5.12
CA THR A 419 -1.73 -23.39 -5.83
C THR A 419 -2.73 -22.70 -4.89
N GLY A 420 -2.88 -23.18 -3.66
CA GLY A 420 -3.64 -22.48 -2.63
C GLY A 420 -3.08 -21.11 -2.26
N CYS A 421 -1.76 -20.84 -2.45
CA CYS A 421 -1.19 -19.52 -2.26
C CYS A 421 -1.73 -18.51 -3.29
N GLU A 422 -1.87 -18.94 -4.55
CA GLU A 422 -2.51 -18.12 -5.59
C GLU A 422 -3.96 -17.79 -5.23
N GLY A 423 -4.69 -18.77 -4.69
CA GLY A 423 -6.04 -18.57 -4.16
C GLY A 423 -6.07 -17.55 -3.01
N ARG A 424 -5.07 -17.61 -2.10
CA ARG A 424 -4.93 -16.66 -1.00
C ARG A 424 -4.66 -15.25 -1.52
N ILE A 425 -3.71 -15.10 -2.41
CA ILE A 425 -3.40 -13.80 -3.05
C ILE A 425 -4.64 -13.24 -3.77
N SER A 426 -5.37 -14.08 -4.49
CA SER A 426 -6.62 -13.67 -5.15
C SER A 426 -7.68 -13.17 -4.15
N LEU A 427 -7.80 -13.84 -3.00
CA LEU A 427 -8.72 -13.46 -1.93
C LEU A 427 -8.28 -12.14 -1.28
N LEU A 428 -7.00 -11.98 -0.92
CA LEU A 428 -6.44 -10.73 -0.40
C LEU A 428 -6.70 -9.56 -1.35
N LYS A 429 -6.53 -9.77 -2.65
CA LYS A 429 -6.79 -8.74 -3.67
C LYS A 429 -8.27 -8.36 -3.73
N ARG A 430 -9.18 -9.33 -3.76
CA ARG A 430 -10.62 -9.08 -3.96
C ARG A 430 -11.32 -8.61 -2.69
N ARG A 431 -11.03 -9.23 -1.55
CA ARG A 431 -11.77 -8.97 -0.30
C ARG A 431 -11.11 -7.93 0.61
N HIS A 432 -9.76 -7.89 0.63
CA HIS A 432 -9.01 -7.03 1.55
C HIS A 432 -8.30 -5.86 0.86
N GLY A 433 -8.66 -5.60 -0.41
CA GLY A 433 -8.21 -4.42 -1.14
C GLY A 433 -6.75 -4.45 -1.62
N LEU A 434 -6.07 -5.61 -1.58
CA LEU A 434 -4.67 -5.71 -2.03
C LEU A 434 -4.53 -5.67 -3.56
N HIS A 435 -5.61 -5.43 -4.29
CA HIS A 435 -5.51 -5.12 -5.71
C HIS A 435 -4.78 -3.78 -5.92
N ARG A 436 -5.18 -2.73 -5.15
CA ARG A 436 -4.60 -1.39 -5.23
C ARG A 436 -4.57 -0.73 -3.86
N SER A 437 -3.40 -0.22 -3.46
CA SER A 437 -3.29 0.55 -2.22
C SER A 437 -4.06 1.86 -2.33
N ARG A 438 -4.89 2.17 -1.34
CA ARG A 438 -5.54 3.48 -1.20
C ARG A 438 -4.73 4.43 -0.30
N TYR A 439 -3.62 3.96 0.29
CA TYR A 439 -2.71 4.78 1.08
C TYR A 439 -1.54 5.23 0.21
N LYS A 440 -1.01 6.42 0.48
CA LYS A 440 0.07 7.04 -0.28
C LYS A 440 1.44 6.75 0.32
N GLY A 441 2.45 6.66 -0.57
CA GLY A 441 3.85 6.46 -0.24
C GLY A 441 4.18 5.03 0.18
N GLU A 442 5.47 4.74 0.34
CA GLU A 442 5.95 3.39 0.69
C GLU A 442 5.44 2.92 2.04
N GLU A 443 5.51 3.76 3.07
CA GLU A 443 4.94 3.43 4.38
C GLU A 443 3.42 3.23 4.31
N GLY A 444 2.73 4.01 3.47
CA GLY A 444 1.31 3.82 3.22
C GLY A 444 1.01 2.46 2.60
N MET A 445 1.81 2.05 1.61
CA MET A 445 1.71 0.74 0.97
C MET A 445 1.94 -0.39 1.99
N LYS A 446 2.99 -0.30 2.82
CA LYS A 446 3.29 -1.29 3.86
C LYS A 446 2.13 -1.41 4.88
N ARG A 447 1.58 -0.28 5.35
CA ARG A 447 0.40 -0.28 6.24
C ARG A 447 -0.82 -0.92 5.57
N TRP A 448 -1.05 -0.60 4.30
CA TRP A 448 -2.18 -1.14 3.54
C TRP A 448 -2.12 -2.66 3.43
N VAL A 449 -0.97 -3.18 3.05
CA VAL A 449 -0.74 -4.63 2.91
C VAL A 449 -0.86 -5.31 4.27
N GLY A 450 -0.19 -4.79 5.30
CA GLY A 450 -0.20 -5.39 6.64
C GLY A 450 -1.59 -5.47 7.24
N LEU A 451 -2.39 -4.39 7.18
CA LEU A 451 -3.77 -4.40 7.68
C LEU A 451 -4.67 -5.37 6.90
N GLY A 452 -4.46 -5.50 5.58
CA GLY A 452 -5.19 -6.46 4.76
C GLY A 452 -4.85 -7.91 5.10
N VAL A 453 -3.57 -8.21 5.34
CA VAL A 453 -3.10 -9.54 5.78
C VAL A 453 -3.64 -9.88 7.17
N ILE A 454 -3.58 -8.95 8.11
CA ILE A 454 -4.13 -9.14 9.46
C ILE A 454 -5.63 -9.42 9.40
N ALA A 455 -6.38 -8.66 8.60
CA ALA A 455 -7.82 -8.86 8.42
C ALA A 455 -8.14 -10.26 7.87
N ASP A 456 -7.38 -10.75 6.91
CA ASP A 456 -7.52 -12.10 6.37
C ASP A 456 -7.21 -13.17 7.41
N ASN A 457 -6.10 -13.04 8.15
CA ASN A 457 -5.73 -13.96 9.22
C ASN A 457 -6.81 -14.06 10.30
N LEU A 458 -7.37 -12.93 10.75
CA LEU A 458 -8.42 -12.91 11.77
C LEU A 458 -9.69 -13.65 11.27
N ILE A 459 -10.08 -13.46 10.02
CA ILE A 459 -11.21 -14.18 9.43
C ILE A 459 -10.92 -15.70 9.36
N ASN A 460 -9.71 -16.08 8.96
CA ASN A 460 -9.33 -17.50 8.87
C ASN A 460 -9.24 -18.15 10.25
N ILE A 461 -8.64 -17.49 11.22
CA ILE A 461 -8.62 -17.95 12.63
C ILE A 461 -10.06 -18.11 13.13
N GLY A 462 -10.89 -17.09 12.88
CA GLY A 462 -12.28 -17.12 13.30
C GLY A 462 -13.06 -18.31 12.73
N ARG A 463 -12.89 -18.60 11.43
CA ARG A 463 -13.55 -19.74 10.76
C ARG A 463 -13.09 -21.10 11.21
N LEU A 464 -11.88 -21.21 11.71
CA LEU A 464 -11.35 -22.50 12.21
C LEU A 464 -11.80 -22.80 13.63
N LYS A 465 -12.27 -21.78 14.35
CA LYS A 465 -12.76 -21.89 15.73
C LYS A 465 -14.30 -21.88 15.82
N SER A 466 -14.99 -21.44 14.77
CA SER A 466 -16.45 -21.51 14.64
C SER A 466 -16.87 -22.85 14.01
#